data_a0675a907878e58571fe2314ef6773d4
#
_entry.id   a0675a907878e58571fe2314ef6773d4
#
_cell.length_a   1.000
_cell.length_b   1.000
_cell.length_c   1.000
_cell.angle_alpha   90.00
_cell.angle_beta   90.00
_cell.angle_gamma   90.00
#
_symmetry.space_group_name_H-M   'P 1'
#
loop_
_entity.id
_entity.type
_entity.pdbx_description
1 polymer ?
#
loop_
_entity_poly.entity_id
_entity_poly.type
_entity_poly.pdbx_seq_one_letter_code
_entity_poly.pdbx_strand_id
1 'polypeptide(L)'
;MKHIQLIASDIDGTLLLNGVKTLDSEIFKLIHELHEKGIVFMAASGREYTNLRNLFAPVADDIAYLCLNGCLTFYQNECISKEIMDTTIARKLITIIQNDPNAEVLVSGEKTCYITPKSKSYYEHLTTTVKNHVTVVDDLLNIPEPYTKISAYFKNGVYEHYQDYVDMFNEKITVQVGGKCWLDCAPKNVNKSTGFLKLLSYLNIPTENTVMFGDNDNDKQILQTCGYPISMETAVPSIYKLFPTHVNSVNEGIHSILDSD
;
A
#
# COMPACT_ATOMS: atom_id res chain seq x y z
N MET A 1 10.77 -20.96 -15.32
CA MET A 1 11.23 -19.58 -14.96
C MET A 1 12.60 -19.71 -14.29
N LYS A 2 13.47 -18.67 -14.31
CA LYS A 2 14.66 -18.68 -13.44
C LYS A 2 14.20 -18.77 -11.98
N HIS A 3 15.05 -19.25 -11.10
CA HIS A 3 14.80 -19.41 -9.66
C HIS A 3 14.13 -18.18 -9.02
N ILE A 4 12.82 -18.26 -8.75
CA ILE A 4 12.06 -17.19 -8.10
C ILE A 4 12.36 -17.20 -6.60
N GLN A 5 12.61 -16.02 -6.02
CA GLN A 5 12.95 -15.86 -4.61
C GLN A 5 11.94 -14.96 -3.86
N LEU A 6 11.18 -14.13 -4.60
CA LEU A 6 10.15 -13.29 -4.01
C LEU A 6 8.96 -13.15 -4.96
N ILE A 7 7.76 -13.26 -4.40
CA ILE A 7 6.49 -12.97 -5.08
C ILE A 7 5.80 -11.85 -4.32
N ALA A 8 5.56 -10.73 -5.01
CA ALA A 8 4.81 -9.60 -4.46
C ALA A 8 3.42 -9.52 -5.11
N SER A 9 2.43 -9.08 -4.35
CA SER A 9 1.08 -8.83 -4.87
C SER A 9 0.49 -7.55 -4.30
N ASP A 10 -0.15 -6.77 -5.18
CA ASP A 10 -1.12 -5.78 -4.72
C ASP A 10 -2.34 -6.47 -4.08
N ILE A 11 -3.14 -5.69 -3.35
CA ILE A 11 -4.25 -6.20 -2.57
C ILE A 11 -5.60 -5.86 -3.23
N ASP A 12 -5.90 -4.57 -3.37
CA ASP A 12 -7.24 -4.10 -3.77
C ASP A 12 -7.39 -4.06 -5.29
N GLY A 13 -8.12 -5.00 -5.87
CA GLY A 13 -8.24 -5.21 -7.31
C GLY A 13 -7.35 -6.34 -7.83
N THR A 14 -6.45 -6.87 -7.00
CA THR A 14 -5.52 -7.96 -7.33
C THR A 14 -5.80 -9.21 -6.50
N LEU A 15 -5.51 -9.21 -5.20
CA LEU A 15 -5.88 -10.32 -4.29
C LEU A 15 -7.34 -10.25 -3.85
N LEU A 16 -7.87 -9.05 -3.65
CA LEU A 16 -9.26 -8.78 -3.30
C LEU A 16 -10.02 -8.30 -4.55
N LEU A 17 -10.49 -9.24 -5.36
CA LEU A 17 -11.26 -8.96 -6.57
C LEU A 17 -12.70 -8.56 -6.24
N ASN A 18 -13.31 -7.75 -7.12
CA ASN A 18 -14.74 -7.44 -7.08
C ASN A 18 -15.26 -6.87 -5.75
N GLY A 19 -14.40 -6.18 -4.97
CA GLY A 19 -14.76 -5.56 -3.70
C GLY A 19 -14.94 -6.54 -2.54
N VAL A 20 -14.50 -7.79 -2.67
CA VAL A 20 -14.39 -8.77 -1.57
C VAL A 20 -13.45 -8.20 -0.50
N LYS A 21 -13.77 -8.45 0.79
CA LYS A 21 -13.03 -7.87 1.91
C LYS A 21 -12.21 -8.88 2.73
N THR A 22 -12.23 -10.14 2.32
CA THR A 22 -11.52 -11.23 2.98
C THR A 22 -10.79 -12.04 1.92
N LEU A 23 -9.58 -12.48 2.26
CA LEU A 23 -8.80 -13.37 1.39
C LEU A 23 -9.42 -14.77 1.37
N ASP A 24 -9.26 -15.44 0.23
CA ASP A 24 -9.55 -16.87 0.12
C ASP A 24 -8.55 -17.66 0.97
N SER A 25 -9.02 -18.74 1.60
CA SER A 25 -8.18 -19.62 2.42
C SER A 25 -7.08 -20.32 1.62
N GLU A 26 -7.22 -20.46 0.32
CA GLU A 26 -6.23 -21.06 -0.58
C GLU A 26 -4.94 -20.24 -0.61
N ILE A 27 -5.02 -18.90 -0.62
CA ILE A 27 -3.83 -18.05 -0.64
C ILE A 27 -2.92 -18.31 0.56
N PHE A 28 -3.48 -18.60 1.74
CA PHE A 28 -2.69 -18.90 2.92
C PHE A 28 -1.91 -20.22 2.79
N LYS A 29 -2.50 -21.24 2.14
CA LYS A 29 -1.83 -22.51 1.84
C LYS A 29 -0.69 -22.30 0.85
N LEU A 30 -0.94 -21.51 -0.19
CA LEU A 30 0.08 -21.17 -1.20
C LEU A 30 1.24 -20.39 -0.58
N ILE A 31 0.96 -19.44 0.32
CA ILE A 31 2.00 -18.70 1.05
C ILE A 31 2.84 -19.64 1.92
N HIS A 32 2.24 -20.60 2.61
CA HIS A 32 2.99 -21.62 3.36
C HIS A 32 3.87 -22.45 2.44
N GLU A 33 3.36 -22.91 1.29
CA GLU A 33 4.15 -23.67 0.32
C GLU A 33 5.33 -22.85 -0.22
N LEU A 34 5.11 -21.57 -0.54
CA LEU A 34 6.19 -20.66 -0.95
C LEU A 34 7.25 -20.53 0.14
N HIS A 35 6.82 -20.36 1.40
CA HIS A 35 7.73 -20.25 2.54
C HIS A 35 8.58 -21.51 2.73
N GLU A 36 8.00 -22.71 2.61
CA GLU A 36 8.70 -23.99 2.67
C GLU A 36 9.76 -24.12 1.54
N LYS A 37 9.52 -23.51 0.39
CA LYS A 37 10.47 -23.45 -0.74
C LYS A 37 11.48 -22.30 -0.61
N GLY A 38 11.44 -21.51 0.46
CA GLY A 38 12.32 -20.36 0.67
C GLY A 38 11.98 -19.15 -0.20
N ILE A 39 10.74 -19.07 -0.72
CA ILE A 39 10.24 -17.95 -1.52
C ILE A 39 9.48 -17.00 -0.60
N VAL A 40 9.89 -15.74 -0.55
CA VAL A 40 9.24 -14.70 0.25
C VAL A 40 7.98 -14.22 -0.46
N PHE A 41 6.83 -14.23 0.24
CA PHE A 41 5.64 -13.53 -0.24
C PHE A 41 5.61 -12.10 0.34
N MET A 42 5.23 -11.11 -0.48
CA MET A 42 5.12 -9.70 -0.08
C MET A 42 3.75 -9.13 -0.42
N ALA A 43 3.04 -8.65 0.59
CA ALA A 43 1.82 -7.86 0.41
C ALA A 43 2.19 -6.40 0.15
N ALA A 44 1.83 -5.82 -1.02
CA ALA A 44 2.22 -4.47 -1.44
C ALA A 44 1.00 -3.57 -1.62
N SER A 45 0.71 -2.66 -0.67
CA SER A 45 -0.54 -1.90 -0.65
C SER A 45 -0.40 -0.45 -0.17
N GLY A 46 -1.42 0.38 -0.46
CA GLY A 46 -1.61 1.69 0.18
C GLY A 46 -2.16 1.63 1.61
N ARG A 47 -2.50 0.43 2.11
CA ARG A 47 -3.05 0.19 3.44
C ARG A 47 -2.00 0.33 4.54
N GLU A 48 -2.47 0.51 5.77
CA GLU A 48 -1.66 0.52 6.99
C GLU A 48 -1.15 -0.89 7.35
N TYR A 49 -0.02 -0.95 8.04
CA TYR A 49 0.60 -2.20 8.46
C TYR A 49 -0.32 -3.10 9.28
N THR A 50 -0.98 -2.53 10.31
CA THR A 50 -1.91 -3.28 11.16
C THR A 50 -3.12 -3.81 10.39
N ASN A 51 -3.59 -3.07 9.38
CA ASN A 51 -4.67 -3.50 8.50
C ASN A 51 -4.25 -4.72 7.68
N LEU A 52 -3.05 -4.67 7.06
CA LEU A 52 -2.51 -5.81 6.29
C LEU A 52 -2.24 -7.02 7.17
N ARG A 53 -1.65 -6.85 8.35
CA ARG A 53 -1.44 -7.97 9.29
C ARG A 53 -2.73 -8.66 9.67
N ASN A 54 -3.81 -7.91 9.92
CA ASN A 54 -5.11 -8.48 10.21
C ASN A 54 -5.70 -9.24 9.01
N LEU A 55 -5.49 -8.74 7.79
CA LEU A 55 -5.94 -9.39 6.56
C LEU A 55 -5.22 -10.74 6.33
N PHE A 56 -3.93 -10.79 6.66
CA PHE A 56 -3.08 -11.97 6.51
C PHE A 56 -2.88 -12.72 7.84
N ALA A 57 -3.78 -12.58 8.83
CA ALA A 57 -3.61 -13.13 10.17
C ALA A 57 -3.11 -14.59 10.24
N PRO A 58 -3.56 -15.55 9.39
CA PRO A 58 -3.05 -16.92 9.42
C PRO A 58 -1.57 -17.09 9.07
N VAL A 59 -0.99 -16.16 8.32
CA VAL A 59 0.39 -16.20 7.81
C VAL A 59 1.15 -14.89 8.08
N ALA A 60 0.68 -14.11 9.07
CA ALA A 60 1.13 -12.74 9.29
C ALA A 60 2.63 -12.60 9.59
N ASP A 61 3.25 -13.63 10.14
CA ASP A 61 4.69 -13.63 10.49
C ASP A 61 5.58 -14.22 9.38
N ASP A 62 4.97 -14.84 8.36
CA ASP A 62 5.68 -15.54 7.29
C ASP A 62 5.92 -14.66 6.04
N ILE A 63 5.31 -13.46 6.00
CA ILE A 63 5.32 -12.59 4.82
C ILE A 63 5.97 -11.23 5.09
N ALA A 64 6.40 -10.58 4.00
CA ALA A 64 6.81 -9.18 4.02
C ALA A 64 5.62 -8.25 3.72
N TYR A 65 5.70 -7.01 4.19
CA TYR A 65 4.68 -6.00 3.97
C TYR A 65 5.28 -4.72 3.43
N LEU A 66 4.75 -4.25 2.32
CA LEU A 66 4.94 -2.91 1.82
C LEU A 66 3.65 -2.13 2.04
N CYS A 67 3.70 -1.14 2.92
CA CYS A 67 2.56 -0.37 3.39
C CYS A 67 2.61 1.07 2.89
N LEU A 68 1.46 1.75 2.88
CA LEU A 68 1.34 3.17 2.56
C LEU A 68 1.98 3.53 1.20
N ASN A 69 1.80 2.65 0.19
CA ASN A 69 2.40 2.79 -1.13
C ASN A 69 3.94 2.93 -1.12
N GLY A 70 4.62 2.28 -0.18
CA GLY A 70 6.10 2.26 -0.08
C GLY A 70 6.69 3.16 0.99
N CYS A 71 5.87 3.90 1.78
CA CYS A 71 6.39 4.69 2.90
C CYS A 71 6.96 3.81 4.02
N LEU A 72 6.40 2.61 4.21
CA LEU A 72 6.85 1.66 5.24
C LEU A 72 7.03 0.28 4.61
N THR A 73 8.11 -0.40 4.98
CA THR A 73 8.35 -1.80 4.61
C THR A 73 8.72 -2.61 5.84
N PHE A 74 8.04 -3.74 6.05
CA PHE A 74 8.26 -4.61 7.19
C PHE A 74 8.63 -6.02 6.72
N TYR A 75 9.51 -6.66 7.47
CA TYR A 75 9.83 -8.07 7.35
C TYR A 75 10.15 -8.65 8.72
N GLN A 76 9.63 -9.84 9.03
CA GLN A 76 9.80 -10.51 10.34
C GLN A 76 9.46 -9.59 11.53
N ASN A 77 8.38 -8.84 11.43
CA ASN A 77 7.90 -7.86 12.42
C ASN A 77 8.81 -6.62 12.63
N GLU A 78 9.87 -6.44 11.85
CA GLU A 78 10.76 -5.29 11.91
C GLU A 78 10.45 -4.31 10.78
N CYS A 79 10.42 -3.02 11.10
CA CYS A 79 10.36 -1.95 10.10
C CYS A 79 11.74 -1.76 9.48
N ILE A 80 11.96 -2.35 8.29
CA ILE A 80 13.25 -2.31 7.59
C ILE A 80 13.43 -1.05 6.74
N SER A 81 12.35 -0.35 6.41
CA SER A 81 12.41 0.93 5.69
C SER A 81 11.26 1.84 6.09
N LYS A 82 11.58 3.11 6.32
CA LYS A 82 10.63 4.16 6.67
C LYS A 82 10.98 5.44 5.92
N GLU A 83 10.05 5.94 5.15
CA GLU A 83 10.15 7.22 4.45
C GLU A 83 9.36 8.29 5.23
N ILE A 84 10.05 9.35 5.61
CA ILE A 84 9.52 10.40 6.50
C ILE A 84 9.31 11.68 5.69
N MET A 85 8.13 12.28 5.83
CA MET A 85 7.83 13.58 5.25
C MET A 85 8.54 14.71 6.02
N ASP A 86 9.01 15.72 5.30
CA ASP A 86 9.52 16.93 5.94
C ASP A 86 8.47 17.51 6.90
N THR A 87 8.88 17.75 8.14
CA THR A 87 7.98 18.17 9.23
C THR A 87 7.29 19.50 8.93
N THR A 88 7.96 20.44 8.26
CA THR A 88 7.38 21.75 7.92
C THR A 88 6.28 21.59 6.88
N ILE A 89 6.53 20.73 5.87
CA ILE A 89 5.54 20.44 4.83
C ILE A 89 4.37 19.66 5.44
N ALA A 90 4.64 18.66 6.27
CA ALA A 90 3.61 17.87 6.94
C ALA A 90 2.68 18.74 7.78
N ARG A 91 3.23 19.62 8.62
CA ARG A 91 2.46 20.56 9.46
C ARG A 91 1.61 21.52 8.61
N LYS A 92 2.18 22.06 7.53
CA LYS A 92 1.44 22.93 6.61
C LYS A 92 0.26 22.19 5.97
N LEU A 93 0.49 20.96 5.50
CA LEU A 93 -0.53 20.11 4.87
C LEU A 93 -1.65 19.77 5.87
N ILE A 94 -1.31 19.32 7.08
CA ILE A 94 -2.27 19.04 8.16
C ILE A 94 -3.13 20.28 8.43
N THR A 95 -2.51 21.44 8.58
CA THR A 95 -3.24 22.70 8.85
C THR A 95 -4.22 23.05 7.73
N ILE A 96 -3.82 22.89 6.46
CA ILE A 96 -4.71 23.15 5.31
C ILE A 96 -5.92 22.21 5.35
N ILE A 97 -5.69 20.89 5.53
CA ILE A 97 -6.78 19.92 5.55
C ILE A 97 -7.70 20.13 6.78
N GLN A 98 -7.13 20.44 7.95
CA GLN A 98 -7.91 20.72 9.15
C GLN A 98 -8.83 21.96 8.99
N ASN A 99 -8.38 22.97 8.25
CA ASN A 99 -9.16 24.18 8.01
C ASN A 99 -10.22 24.03 6.89
N ASP A 100 -10.15 22.98 6.07
CA ASP A 100 -11.18 22.69 5.07
C ASP A 100 -12.39 22.02 5.74
N PRO A 101 -13.59 22.65 5.75
CA PRO A 101 -14.78 22.08 6.37
C PRO A 101 -15.26 20.78 5.73
N ASN A 102 -14.85 20.50 4.48
CA ASN A 102 -15.25 19.32 3.71
C ASN A 102 -14.27 18.13 3.86
N ALA A 103 -13.13 18.36 4.49
CA ALA A 103 -12.06 17.37 4.61
C ALA A 103 -11.87 16.90 6.06
N GLU A 104 -11.49 15.64 6.21
CA GLU A 104 -10.99 15.06 7.46
C GLU A 104 -9.51 14.64 7.26
N VAL A 105 -8.71 14.73 8.31
CA VAL A 105 -7.28 14.39 8.26
C VAL A 105 -7.03 12.98 8.79
N LEU A 106 -6.20 12.20 8.09
CA LEU A 106 -5.58 10.99 8.59
C LEU A 106 -4.06 11.15 8.51
N VAL A 107 -3.37 11.06 9.63
CA VAL A 107 -1.91 11.06 9.69
C VAL A 107 -1.43 9.65 9.99
N SER A 108 -0.71 9.05 9.06
CA SER A 108 -0.13 7.72 9.23
C SER A 108 1.21 7.81 9.93
N GLY A 109 1.35 7.08 11.03
CA GLY A 109 2.61 6.76 11.68
C GLY A 109 3.08 5.36 11.32
N GLU A 110 4.06 4.83 12.04
CA GLU A 110 4.50 3.44 11.90
C GLU A 110 3.58 2.47 12.63
N LYS A 111 3.08 2.87 13.81
CA LYS A 111 2.34 2.00 14.73
C LYS A 111 0.83 2.17 14.62
N THR A 112 0.37 3.36 14.29
CA THR A 112 -1.06 3.71 14.26
C THR A 112 -1.31 4.88 13.32
N CYS A 113 -2.60 5.09 13.01
CA CYS A 113 -3.08 6.31 12.38
C CYS A 113 -3.53 7.29 13.45
N TYR A 114 -3.19 8.56 13.30
CA TYR A 114 -3.58 9.64 14.20
C TYR A 114 -4.66 10.49 13.55
N ILE A 115 -5.70 10.81 14.30
CA ILE A 115 -6.78 11.70 13.87
C ILE A 115 -7.23 12.66 14.98
N THR A 116 -7.77 13.80 14.56
CA THR A 116 -8.63 14.70 15.35
C THR A 116 -9.95 14.82 14.58
N PRO A 117 -10.91 13.89 14.78
CA PRO A 117 -12.07 13.78 13.90
C PRO A 117 -13.04 14.96 14.10
N LYS A 118 -13.47 15.59 13.01
CA LYS A 118 -14.53 16.61 13.02
C LYS A 118 -15.92 15.98 13.17
N SER A 119 -16.05 14.70 12.82
CA SER A 119 -17.33 13.99 12.88
C SER A 119 -17.18 12.56 13.45
N LYS A 120 -18.19 12.11 14.20
CA LYS A 120 -18.28 10.74 14.69
C LYS A 120 -18.32 9.74 13.53
N SER A 121 -18.98 10.09 12.43
CA SER A 121 -19.08 9.22 11.25
C SER A 121 -17.72 8.94 10.59
N TYR A 122 -16.79 9.88 10.65
CA TYR A 122 -15.44 9.67 10.14
C TYR A 122 -14.66 8.67 11.01
N TYR A 123 -14.71 8.82 12.34
CA TYR A 123 -14.11 7.85 13.25
C TYR A 123 -14.67 6.43 13.03
N GLU A 124 -16.00 6.30 12.94
CA GLU A 124 -16.68 5.03 12.68
C GLU A 124 -16.29 4.45 11.30
N HIS A 125 -16.20 5.30 10.27
CA HIS A 125 -15.72 4.87 8.94
C HIS A 125 -14.32 4.26 9.00
N LEU A 126 -13.38 4.92 9.67
CA LEU A 126 -11.99 4.42 9.79
C LEU A 126 -11.91 3.10 10.57
N THR A 127 -12.63 2.97 11.67
CA THR A 127 -12.51 1.82 12.57
C THR A 127 -13.34 0.63 12.11
N THR A 128 -14.51 0.83 11.48
CA THR A 128 -15.41 -0.27 11.10
C THR A 128 -15.33 -0.64 9.62
N THR A 129 -15.22 0.37 8.73
CA THR A 129 -15.20 0.14 7.27
C THR A 129 -13.79 -0.07 6.75
N VAL A 130 -12.88 0.86 7.06
CA VAL A 130 -11.46 0.78 6.65
C VAL A 130 -10.71 -0.22 7.54
N LYS A 131 -11.11 -0.38 8.80
CA LYS A 131 -10.51 -1.26 9.81
C LYS A 131 -9.07 -0.88 10.17
N ASN A 132 -8.77 0.42 10.17
CA ASN A 132 -7.50 0.91 10.65
C ASN A 132 -7.44 0.92 12.18
N HIS A 133 -6.24 0.71 12.71
CA HIS A 133 -5.93 1.02 14.11
C HIS A 133 -5.75 2.53 14.24
N VAL A 134 -6.61 3.18 15.03
CA VAL A 134 -6.72 4.65 15.10
C VAL A 134 -6.48 5.15 16.52
N THR A 135 -5.63 6.15 16.65
CA THR A 135 -5.39 6.91 17.88
C THR A 135 -5.94 8.32 17.71
N VAL A 136 -6.93 8.68 18.56
CA VAL A 136 -7.45 10.04 18.61
C VAL A 136 -6.51 10.89 19.45
N VAL A 137 -6.12 12.05 18.93
CA VAL A 137 -5.26 13.02 19.61
C VAL A 137 -5.88 14.41 19.57
N ASP A 138 -5.49 15.27 20.52
CA ASP A 138 -5.95 16.65 20.55
C ASP A 138 -5.24 17.54 19.53
N ASP A 139 -3.99 17.20 19.16
CA ASP A 139 -3.17 17.98 18.25
C ASP A 139 -2.36 17.08 17.30
N LEU A 140 -2.74 17.08 16.02
CA LEU A 140 -2.02 16.35 14.96
C LEU A 140 -0.64 16.94 14.63
N LEU A 141 -0.36 18.17 15.05
CA LEU A 141 0.95 18.80 14.85
C LEU A 141 1.99 18.34 15.87
N ASN A 142 1.60 17.59 16.92
CA ASN A 142 2.46 17.11 18.00
C ASN A 142 2.23 15.62 18.29
N ILE A 143 2.16 14.79 17.25
CA ILE A 143 2.09 13.33 17.41
C ILE A 143 3.47 12.77 17.84
N PRO A 144 3.50 11.62 18.55
CA PRO A 144 4.76 11.04 19.08
C PRO A 144 5.61 10.30 18.03
N GLU A 145 5.14 10.24 16.77
CA GLU A 145 5.82 9.57 15.68
C GLU A 145 6.13 10.53 14.52
N PRO A 146 7.14 10.21 13.68
CA PRO A 146 7.36 10.95 12.44
C PRO A 146 6.18 10.81 11.47
N TYR A 147 5.93 11.84 10.66
CA TYR A 147 4.91 11.82 9.62
C TYR A 147 5.38 10.96 8.44
N THR A 148 4.66 9.88 8.12
CA THR A 148 4.99 9.04 6.95
C THR A 148 4.08 9.37 5.76
N LYS A 149 2.77 9.31 5.95
CA LYS A 149 1.77 9.70 4.95
C LYS A 149 0.69 10.54 5.61
N ILE A 150 0.17 11.52 4.89
CA ILE A 150 -0.98 12.33 5.32
C ILE A 150 -2.05 12.20 4.26
N SER A 151 -3.26 11.83 4.68
CA SER A 151 -4.39 11.69 3.77
C SER A 151 -5.49 12.68 4.14
N ALA A 152 -6.12 13.26 3.10
CA ALA A 152 -7.37 13.99 3.24
C ALA A 152 -8.53 13.08 2.80
N TYR A 153 -9.56 12.98 3.63
CA TYR A 153 -10.79 12.26 3.31
C TYR A 153 -11.90 13.24 2.99
N PHE A 154 -12.45 13.16 1.79
CA PHE A 154 -13.57 13.96 1.28
C PHE A 154 -14.78 13.06 1.09
N LYS A 155 -15.76 13.13 2.00
CA LYS A 155 -16.94 12.26 1.97
C LYS A 155 -17.69 12.28 0.64
N ASN A 156 -17.73 13.43 -0.02
CA ASN A 156 -18.45 13.65 -1.28
C ASN A 156 -17.61 13.38 -2.54
N GLY A 157 -16.35 13.02 -2.38
CA GLY A 157 -15.42 12.75 -3.48
C GLY A 157 -14.22 13.67 -3.50
N VAL A 158 -13.09 13.15 -3.99
CA VAL A 158 -11.78 13.81 -3.95
C VAL A 158 -11.46 14.64 -5.20
N TYR A 159 -12.10 14.33 -6.32
CA TYR A 159 -11.65 14.83 -7.65
C TYR A 159 -11.74 16.35 -7.81
N GLU A 160 -12.73 17.00 -7.18
CA GLU A 160 -12.88 18.46 -7.21
C GLU A 160 -11.78 19.20 -6.43
N HIS A 161 -11.11 18.51 -5.50
CA HIS A 161 -10.07 19.07 -4.63
C HIS A 161 -8.65 18.70 -5.10
N TYR A 162 -8.49 17.64 -5.88
CA TYR A 162 -7.19 17.06 -6.23
C TYR A 162 -6.22 18.08 -6.83
N GLN A 163 -6.67 18.89 -7.80
CA GLN A 163 -5.80 19.81 -8.52
C GLN A 163 -5.22 20.90 -7.60
N ASP A 164 -5.98 21.40 -6.65
CA ASP A 164 -5.53 22.41 -5.68
C ASP A 164 -4.35 21.91 -4.85
N TYR A 165 -4.41 20.65 -4.42
CA TYR A 165 -3.29 20.05 -3.65
C TYR A 165 -2.08 19.76 -4.54
N VAL A 166 -2.28 19.34 -5.79
CA VAL A 166 -1.18 19.17 -6.75
C VAL A 166 -0.47 20.51 -6.98
N ASP A 167 -1.21 21.59 -7.22
CA ASP A 167 -0.62 22.90 -7.49
C ASP A 167 0.16 23.45 -6.28
N MET A 168 -0.32 23.18 -5.06
CA MET A 168 0.34 23.62 -3.83
C MET A 168 1.59 22.80 -3.45
N PHE A 169 1.63 21.50 -3.75
CA PHE A 169 2.57 20.59 -3.11
C PHE A 169 3.37 19.67 -4.03
N ASN A 170 2.98 19.48 -5.31
CA ASN A 170 3.56 18.46 -6.19
C ASN A 170 5.09 18.57 -6.40
N GLU A 171 5.69 19.74 -6.22
CA GLU A 171 7.15 19.87 -6.27
C GLU A 171 7.85 19.28 -5.04
N LYS A 172 7.17 19.23 -3.89
CA LYS A 172 7.73 18.89 -2.58
C LYS A 172 7.38 17.50 -2.09
N ILE A 173 6.19 17.02 -2.45
CA ILE A 173 5.65 15.71 -2.06
C ILE A 173 4.96 15.05 -3.24
N THR A 174 4.66 13.76 -3.13
CA THR A 174 3.79 13.03 -4.04
C THR A 174 2.35 13.23 -3.59
N VAL A 175 1.49 13.72 -4.49
CA VAL A 175 0.04 13.87 -4.28
C VAL A 175 -0.67 12.92 -5.25
N GLN A 176 -1.50 12.03 -4.74
CA GLN A 176 -2.21 11.04 -5.55
C GLN A 176 -3.60 10.75 -5.03
N VAL A 177 -4.51 10.33 -5.90
CA VAL A 177 -5.82 9.84 -5.52
C VAL A 177 -5.68 8.40 -5.00
N GLY A 178 -6.02 8.20 -3.72
CA GLY A 178 -5.99 6.90 -3.03
C GLY A 178 -7.33 6.15 -3.10
N GLY A 179 -8.27 6.64 -3.91
CA GLY A 179 -9.62 6.11 -4.08
C GLY A 179 -10.66 7.22 -4.21
N LYS A 180 -11.93 6.86 -4.32
CA LYS A 180 -13.02 7.81 -4.61
C LYS A 180 -13.09 9.02 -3.66
N CYS A 181 -12.72 8.82 -2.40
CA CYS A 181 -12.84 9.83 -1.33
C CYS A 181 -11.48 10.21 -0.71
N TRP A 182 -10.38 9.62 -1.14
CA TRP A 182 -9.08 9.77 -0.51
C TRP A 182 -8.06 10.49 -1.38
N LEU A 183 -7.40 11.47 -0.80
CA LEU A 183 -6.21 12.11 -1.33
C LEU A 183 -5.03 11.73 -0.44
N ASP A 184 -4.08 11.01 -1.00
CA ASP A 184 -2.87 10.58 -0.30
C ASP A 184 -1.69 11.50 -0.64
N CYS A 185 -1.01 11.97 0.39
CA CYS A 185 0.18 12.78 0.32
C CYS A 185 1.34 12.03 0.99
N ALA A 186 2.37 11.69 0.22
CA ALA A 186 3.55 10.94 0.66
C ALA A 186 4.84 11.73 0.40
N PRO A 187 5.97 11.35 1.01
CA PRO A 187 7.26 11.93 0.68
C PRO A 187 7.54 11.87 -0.83
N LYS A 188 8.29 12.83 -1.34
CA LYS A 188 8.57 12.93 -2.78
C LYS A 188 9.30 11.68 -3.29
N ASN A 189 8.88 11.19 -4.46
CA ASN A 189 9.45 10.01 -5.14
C ASN A 189 9.26 8.68 -4.40
N VAL A 190 8.43 8.62 -3.35
CA VAL A 190 8.05 7.37 -2.70
C VAL A 190 6.90 6.73 -3.47
N ASN A 191 7.05 5.45 -3.78
CA ASN A 191 6.06 4.60 -4.44
C ASN A 191 6.31 3.13 -4.10
N LYS A 192 5.46 2.22 -4.56
CA LYS A 192 5.62 0.79 -4.28
C LYS A 192 6.97 0.22 -4.73
N SER A 193 7.54 0.70 -5.84
CA SER A 193 8.85 0.24 -6.32
C SER A 193 9.99 0.61 -5.35
N THR A 194 9.94 1.79 -4.73
CA THR A 194 10.99 2.20 -3.80
C THR A 194 11.02 1.32 -2.55
N GLY A 195 9.87 1.01 -1.95
CA GLY A 195 9.78 0.10 -0.81
C GLY A 195 10.16 -1.35 -1.17
N PHE A 196 9.77 -1.80 -2.37
CA PHE A 196 10.15 -3.10 -2.91
C PHE A 196 11.67 -3.25 -3.05
N LEU A 197 12.35 -2.28 -3.66
CA LEU A 197 13.80 -2.29 -3.80
C LEU A 197 14.54 -2.28 -2.45
N LYS A 198 13.99 -1.63 -1.42
CA LYS A 198 14.53 -1.67 -0.06
C LYS A 198 14.49 -3.09 0.51
N LEU A 199 13.37 -3.80 0.35
CA LEU A 199 13.27 -5.19 0.78
C LEU A 199 14.24 -6.08 0.01
N LEU A 200 14.30 -5.96 -1.32
CA LEU A 200 15.23 -6.75 -2.13
C LEU A 200 16.68 -6.56 -1.72
N SER A 201 17.07 -5.30 -1.47
CA SER A 201 18.41 -4.97 -0.97
C SER A 201 18.68 -5.59 0.40
N TYR A 202 17.70 -5.56 1.31
CA TYR A 202 17.81 -6.16 2.64
C TYR A 202 18.00 -7.68 2.58
N LEU A 203 17.27 -8.35 1.68
CA LEU A 203 17.30 -9.80 1.49
C LEU A 203 18.38 -10.28 0.52
N ASN A 204 19.11 -9.38 -0.14
CA ASN A 204 20.05 -9.69 -1.22
C ASN A 204 19.41 -10.46 -2.38
N ILE A 205 18.18 -10.14 -2.73
CA ILE A 205 17.43 -10.75 -3.85
C ILE A 205 17.58 -9.88 -5.10
N PRO A 206 18.07 -10.44 -6.24
CA PRO A 206 18.10 -9.71 -7.51
C PRO A 206 16.68 -9.51 -8.07
N THR A 207 16.43 -8.38 -8.72
CA THR A 207 15.12 -8.04 -9.28
C THR A 207 14.62 -9.08 -10.29
N GLU A 208 15.52 -9.70 -11.08
CA GLU A 208 15.20 -10.74 -12.04
C GLU A 208 14.63 -12.03 -11.42
N ASN A 209 14.76 -12.23 -10.11
CA ASN A 209 14.25 -13.38 -9.37
C ASN A 209 12.92 -13.06 -8.66
N THR A 210 12.20 -12.06 -9.12
CA THR A 210 10.97 -11.58 -8.47
C THR A 210 9.78 -11.57 -9.42
N VAL A 211 8.60 -11.82 -8.86
CA VAL A 211 7.30 -11.71 -9.53
C VAL A 211 6.49 -10.60 -8.85
N MET A 212 5.71 -9.84 -9.61
CA MET A 212 4.75 -8.88 -9.09
C MET A 212 3.41 -9.02 -9.78
N PHE A 213 2.35 -9.14 -8.99
CA PHE A 213 0.95 -9.08 -9.44
C PHE A 213 0.34 -7.72 -9.14
N GLY A 214 -0.28 -7.07 -10.13
CA GLY A 214 -0.90 -5.76 -9.95
C GLY A 214 -1.96 -5.45 -10.99
N ASP A 215 -2.79 -4.44 -10.73
CA ASP A 215 -3.93 -4.09 -11.58
C ASP A 215 -4.06 -2.59 -11.89
N ASN A 216 -3.38 -1.70 -11.15
CA ASN A 216 -3.67 -0.28 -11.20
C ASN A 216 -2.40 0.58 -11.41
N ASP A 217 -2.59 1.87 -11.71
CA ASP A 217 -1.49 2.79 -12.05
C ASP A 217 -0.45 2.95 -10.93
N ASN A 218 -0.82 2.78 -9.65
CA ASN A 218 0.12 2.78 -8.53
C ASN A 218 1.04 1.55 -8.49
N ASP A 219 0.74 0.50 -9.28
CA ASP A 219 1.58 -0.70 -9.46
C ASP A 219 2.56 -0.58 -10.62
N LYS A 220 2.39 0.43 -11.48
CA LYS A 220 3.16 0.56 -12.71
C LYS A 220 4.67 0.49 -12.48
N GLN A 221 5.18 1.25 -11.50
CA GLN A 221 6.62 1.32 -11.25
C GLN A 221 7.17 0.00 -10.69
N ILE A 222 6.47 -0.67 -9.77
CA ILE A 222 6.92 -1.95 -9.21
C ILE A 222 6.84 -3.07 -10.25
N LEU A 223 5.80 -3.09 -11.10
CA LEU A 223 5.70 -4.01 -12.25
C LEU A 223 6.84 -3.80 -13.27
N GLN A 224 7.26 -2.55 -13.51
CA GLN A 224 8.41 -2.25 -14.38
C GLN A 224 9.76 -2.63 -13.75
N THR A 225 9.81 -2.77 -12.42
CA THR A 225 11.04 -3.04 -11.66
C THR A 225 11.29 -4.53 -11.45
N CYS A 226 10.23 -5.32 -11.27
CA CYS A 226 10.35 -6.77 -11.03
C CYS A 226 10.78 -7.54 -12.29
N GLY A 227 11.28 -8.76 -12.07
CA GLY A 227 11.73 -9.62 -13.18
C GLY A 227 10.58 -10.19 -14.01
N TYR A 228 9.47 -10.52 -13.37
CA TYR A 228 8.27 -11.10 -14.00
C TYR A 228 7.02 -10.33 -13.61
N PRO A 229 6.66 -9.28 -14.37
CA PRO A 229 5.42 -8.55 -14.15
C PRO A 229 4.23 -9.35 -14.66
N ILE A 230 3.19 -9.47 -13.84
CA ILE A 230 1.93 -10.13 -14.17
C ILE A 230 0.80 -9.16 -13.83
N SER A 231 -0.02 -8.79 -14.82
CA SER A 231 -1.20 -7.98 -14.60
C SER A 231 -2.45 -8.84 -14.42
N MET A 232 -3.45 -8.28 -13.74
CA MET A 232 -4.75 -8.95 -13.65
C MET A 232 -5.53 -8.79 -14.95
N GLU A 233 -6.37 -9.78 -15.30
CA GLU A 233 -7.32 -9.65 -16.43
C GLU A 233 -8.27 -8.45 -16.25
N THR A 234 -8.53 -8.04 -15.01
CA THR A 234 -9.36 -6.89 -14.63
C THR A 234 -8.58 -5.58 -14.49
N ALA A 235 -7.29 -5.57 -14.82
CA ALA A 235 -6.44 -4.40 -14.67
C ALA A 235 -6.92 -3.20 -15.50
N VAL A 236 -6.60 -2.00 -15.04
CA VAL A 236 -6.88 -0.78 -15.83
C VAL A 236 -6.17 -0.83 -17.18
N PRO A 237 -6.74 -0.22 -18.24
CA PRO A 237 -6.21 -0.35 -19.61
C PRO A 237 -4.75 0.07 -19.77
N SER A 238 -4.26 1.01 -18.95
CA SER A 238 -2.85 1.47 -18.94
C SER A 238 -1.89 0.36 -18.47
N ILE A 239 -2.28 -0.47 -17.51
CA ILE A 239 -1.52 -1.60 -16.98
C ILE A 239 -1.67 -2.81 -17.88
N TYR A 240 -2.91 -3.17 -18.25
CA TYR A 240 -3.21 -4.32 -19.10
C TYR A 240 -2.41 -4.29 -20.41
N LYS A 241 -2.35 -3.13 -21.07
CA LYS A 241 -1.61 -2.98 -22.36
C LYS A 241 -0.10 -3.01 -22.20
N LEU A 242 0.41 -2.57 -21.04
CA LEU A 242 1.85 -2.44 -20.80
C LEU A 242 2.49 -3.77 -20.42
N PHE A 243 1.76 -4.65 -19.73
CA PHE A 243 2.24 -5.92 -19.22
C PHE A 243 1.43 -7.07 -19.82
N PRO A 244 1.97 -7.80 -20.84
CA PRO A 244 1.19 -8.73 -21.66
C PRO A 244 0.92 -10.09 -21.00
N THR A 245 1.47 -10.36 -19.83
CA THR A 245 1.18 -11.58 -19.07
C THR A 245 0.03 -11.30 -18.11
N HIS A 246 -1.09 -12.02 -18.26
CA HIS A 246 -2.31 -11.81 -17.49
C HIS A 246 -2.75 -13.08 -16.78
N VAL A 247 -3.39 -12.91 -15.61
CA VAL A 247 -4.02 -13.99 -14.84
C VAL A 247 -5.40 -13.56 -14.33
N ASN A 248 -6.31 -14.52 -14.11
CA ASN A 248 -7.60 -14.24 -13.51
C ASN A 248 -7.53 -14.08 -11.99
N SER A 249 -6.54 -14.73 -11.34
CA SER A 249 -6.29 -14.62 -9.91
C SER A 249 -4.82 -14.79 -9.57
N VAL A 250 -4.39 -14.25 -8.44
CA VAL A 250 -3.04 -14.45 -7.90
C VAL A 250 -2.79 -15.94 -7.60
N ASN A 251 -3.80 -16.66 -7.11
CA ASN A 251 -3.70 -18.10 -6.84
C ASN A 251 -3.32 -18.89 -8.12
N GLU A 252 -4.01 -18.61 -9.25
CA GLU A 252 -3.67 -19.19 -10.56
C GLU A 252 -2.21 -18.91 -10.95
N GLY A 253 -1.76 -17.67 -10.78
CA GLY A 253 -0.39 -17.28 -11.09
C GLY A 253 0.65 -18.00 -10.21
N ILE A 254 0.39 -18.12 -8.90
CA ILE A 254 1.28 -18.83 -7.97
C ILE A 254 1.34 -20.32 -8.30
N HIS A 255 0.22 -20.99 -8.57
CA HIS A 255 0.21 -22.40 -9.02
C HIS A 255 1.07 -22.58 -10.26
N SER A 256 0.91 -21.72 -11.28
CA SER A 256 1.73 -21.81 -12.51
C SER A 256 3.23 -21.66 -12.26
N ILE A 257 3.63 -20.88 -11.24
CA ILE A 257 5.04 -20.73 -10.84
C ILE A 257 5.52 -21.99 -10.14
N LEU A 258 4.76 -22.49 -9.16
CA LEU A 258 5.12 -23.69 -8.38
C LEU A 258 5.20 -24.95 -9.24
N ASP A 259 4.34 -25.09 -10.25
CA ASP A 259 4.35 -26.22 -11.19
C ASP A 259 5.51 -26.17 -12.21
N SER A 260 6.19 -25.02 -12.32
CA SER A 260 7.28 -24.81 -13.29
C SER A 260 8.67 -25.04 -12.72
N ASP A 261 8.77 -25.23 -11.40
CA ASP A 261 10.00 -25.58 -10.64
C ASP A 261 10.08 -27.09 -10.45
#